data_3e33609778ba175cc84046e19ba99c0c
#
_entry.id   3e33609778ba175cc84046e19ba99c0c
#
_cell.length_a   1.000
_cell.length_b   1.000
_cell.length_c   1.000
_cell.angle_alpha   90.00
_cell.angle_beta   90.00
_cell.angle_gamma   90.00
#
_symmetry.space_group_name_H-M   'P 1'
#
loop_
_entity.id
_entity.type
_entity.pdbx_description
1 polymer ?
#
loop_
_entity_poly.entity_id
_entity_poly.type
_entity_poly.pdbx_seq_one_letter_code
_entity_poly.pdbx_strand_id
1 'polypeptide(L)' 'MQAQERIRKLIVLGDNRIEQGLPGKARESYAEALELAREEGIDGSLGALIQLRLADLDAQDSDG' A
#
# COMPACT_ATOMS: atom_id res chain seq x y z
N MET A 1 -3.21 -20.05 3.89
CA MET A 1 -4.05 -18.89 3.61
C MET A 1 -3.34 -17.91 2.71
N GLN A 2 -4.08 -17.34 1.82
CA GLN A 2 -3.53 -16.52 0.74
C GLN A 2 -3.52 -15.02 1.03
N ALA A 3 -4.15 -14.62 2.14
CA ALA A 3 -4.35 -13.19 2.40
C ALA A 3 -3.05 -12.41 2.55
N GLN A 4 -2.10 -12.92 3.34
CA GLN A 4 -0.83 -12.24 3.52
C GLN A 4 -0.05 -12.12 2.21
N GLU A 5 -0.07 -13.19 1.43
CA GLU A 5 0.60 -13.18 0.14
C GLU A 5 0.01 -12.15 -0.79
N ARG A 6 -1.31 -12.09 -0.81
CA ARG A 6 -2.03 -11.13 -1.65
C ARG A 6 -1.71 -9.70 -1.24
N ILE A 7 -1.69 -9.46 0.06
CA ILE A 7 -1.36 -8.13 0.57
C ILE A 7 0.05 -7.74 0.16
N ARG A 8 1.00 -8.66 0.30
CA ARG A 8 2.38 -8.38 -0.10
C ARG A 8 2.48 -8.08 -1.58
N LYS A 9 1.74 -8.82 -2.40
CA LYS A 9 1.73 -8.56 -3.85
C LYS A 9 1.19 -7.17 -4.16
N LEU A 10 0.17 -6.75 -3.43
CA LEU A 10 -0.38 -5.40 -3.61
C LEU A 10 0.63 -4.33 -3.21
N ILE A 11 1.39 -4.57 -2.14
CA ILE A 11 2.43 -3.64 -1.73
C ILE A 11 3.51 -3.55 -2.80
N VAL A 12 3.96 -4.69 -3.31
CA VAL A 12 4.96 -4.72 -4.37
C VAL A 12 4.44 -4.02 -5.62
N LEU A 13 3.19 -4.25 -5.96
CA LEU A 13 2.57 -3.57 -7.09
C LEU A 13 2.59 -2.06 -6.90
N GLY A 14 2.24 -1.60 -5.70
CA GLY A 14 2.30 -0.18 -5.39
C GLY A 14 3.70 0.38 -5.54
N ASP A 15 4.70 -0.35 -5.01
CA ASP A 15 6.09 0.07 -5.15
C ASP A 15 6.49 0.19 -6.62
N ASN A 16 6.07 -0.77 -7.43
CA ASN A 16 6.36 -0.74 -8.86
C ASN A 16 5.71 0.46 -9.54
N ARG A 17 4.49 0.79 -9.14
CA ARG A 17 3.81 1.96 -9.71
C ARG A 17 4.53 3.24 -9.39
N ILE A 18 5.13 3.34 -8.21
CA ILE A 18 5.92 4.50 -7.85
C ILE A 18 7.13 4.62 -8.78
N GLU A 19 7.81 3.50 -9.03
CA GLU A 19 8.95 3.52 -9.94
C GLU A 19 8.56 3.90 -11.35
N GLN A 20 7.35 3.58 -11.74
CA GLN A 20 6.82 3.92 -13.05
C GLN A 20 6.34 5.37 -13.13
N GLY A 21 6.39 6.10 -12.03
CA GLY A 21 5.92 7.47 -12.01
C GLY A 21 4.40 7.58 -11.92
N LEU A 22 3.75 6.59 -11.30
CA LEU A 22 2.30 6.52 -11.21
C LEU A 22 1.85 6.51 -9.74
N PRO A 23 2.07 7.63 -9.02
CA PRO A 23 1.75 7.64 -7.59
C PRO A 23 0.27 7.44 -7.28
N GLY A 24 -0.62 7.90 -8.14
CA GLY A 24 -2.05 7.68 -7.94
C GLY A 24 -2.42 6.22 -7.98
N LYS A 25 -1.84 5.48 -8.92
CA LYS A 25 -2.05 4.04 -9.02
C LYS A 25 -1.43 3.32 -7.82
N ALA A 26 -0.27 3.77 -7.38
CA ALA A 26 0.37 3.20 -6.21
C ALA A 26 -0.52 3.35 -4.98
N ARG A 27 -1.12 4.53 -4.82
CA ARG A 27 -2.02 4.78 -3.70
C ARG A 27 -3.19 3.81 -3.71
N GLU A 28 -3.76 3.57 -4.88
CA GLU A 28 -4.86 2.62 -5.00
C GLU A 28 -4.45 1.22 -4.54
N SER A 29 -3.26 0.78 -4.97
CA SER A 29 -2.76 -0.54 -4.59
C SER A 29 -2.54 -0.65 -3.09
N TYR A 30 -1.93 0.36 -2.50
CA TYR A 30 -1.69 0.37 -1.05
C TYR A 30 -3.00 0.44 -0.27
N ALA A 31 -3.95 1.24 -0.73
CA ALA A 31 -5.23 1.34 -0.05
C ALA A 31 -5.97 0.00 -0.06
N GLU A 32 -5.93 -0.68 -1.18
CA GLU A 32 -6.53 -2.00 -1.30
C GLU A 32 -5.85 -3.00 -0.38
N ALA A 33 -4.52 -2.92 -0.29
CA ALA A 33 -3.77 -3.80 0.61
C ALA A 33 -4.16 -3.56 2.07
N LEU A 34 -4.31 -2.31 2.45
CA LEU A 34 -4.69 -1.97 3.83
C LEU A 34 -6.09 -2.48 4.15
N GLU A 35 -7.01 -2.29 3.22
CA GLU A 35 -8.38 -2.74 3.41
C GLU A 35 -8.43 -4.25 3.58
N LEU A 36 -7.70 -4.97 2.76
CA LEU A 36 -7.64 -6.43 2.86
C LEU A 36 -7.02 -6.86 4.19
N ALA A 37 -5.97 -6.16 4.61
CA ALA A 37 -5.32 -6.48 5.88
C ALA A 37 -6.27 -6.32 7.04
N ARG A 38 -7.09 -5.28 7.01
CA ARG A 38 -8.09 -5.05 8.05
C ARG A 38 -9.16 -6.13 8.05
N GLU A 39 -9.64 -6.48 6.87
CA GLU A 39 -10.67 -7.51 6.74
C GLU A 39 -10.21 -8.85 7.27
N GLU A 40 -8.93 -9.14 7.07
CA GLU A 40 -8.37 -10.42 7.49
C GLU A 40 -7.82 -10.38 8.91
N GLY A 41 -7.88 -9.25 9.56
CA GLY A 41 -7.38 -9.11 10.92
C GLY A 41 -5.87 -9.18 11.04
N ILE A 42 -5.16 -8.86 9.98
CA ILE A 42 -3.68 -8.90 9.96
C ILE A 42 -3.10 -7.52 9.68
N ASP A 43 -3.75 -6.52 10.25
CA ASP A 43 -3.37 -5.13 10.00
C ASP A 43 -2.32 -4.60 10.99
N GLY A 44 -1.65 -5.47 11.75
CA GLY A 44 -0.60 -5.05 12.67
C GLY A 44 0.63 -4.53 11.95
N SER A 45 1.64 -5.41 11.78
CA SER A 45 2.88 -5.01 11.11
C SER A 45 2.67 -4.62 9.66
N LEU A 46 1.88 -5.41 8.94
CA LEU A 46 1.61 -5.12 7.54
C LEU A 46 0.82 -3.83 7.39
N GLY A 47 -0.17 -3.63 8.25
CA GLY A 47 -0.94 -2.40 8.21
C GLY A 47 -0.07 -1.18 8.46
N ALA A 48 0.82 -1.27 9.42
CA ALA A 48 1.74 -0.16 9.73
C ALA A 48 2.64 0.15 8.54
N LEU A 49 3.15 -0.89 7.87
CA LEU A 49 3.99 -0.70 6.70
C LEU A 49 3.21 -0.01 5.57
N ILE A 50 1.99 -0.44 5.34
CA ILE A 50 1.17 0.15 4.28
C ILE A 50 0.86 1.60 4.61
N GLN A 51 0.52 1.90 5.85
CA GLN A 51 0.22 3.26 6.25
C GLN A 51 1.43 4.17 6.08
N LEU A 52 2.61 3.66 6.35
CA LEU A 52 3.84 4.41 6.15
C LEU A 52 4.03 4.74 4.67
N ARG A 53 3.78 3.79 3.80
CA ARG A 53 3.84 4.01 2.36
C ARG A 53 2.85 5.08 1.91
N LEU A 54 1.62 5.00 2.43
CA LEU A 54 0.60 5.98 2.07
C LEU A 54 0.96 7.37 2.57
N ALA A 55 1.53 7.45 3.77
CA ALA A 55 1.96 8.74 4.30
C ALA A 55 3.06 9.36 3.46
N ASP A 56 3.99 8.53 2.98
CA ASP A 56 5.05 9.00 2.09
C ASP A 56 4.48 9.57 0.80
N LEU A 57 3.49 8.90 0.25
CA LEU A 57 2.85 9.40 -0.98
C LEU A 57 2.15 10.72 -0.74
N ASP A 58 1.46 10.83 0.38
CA ASP A 58 0.76 12.08 0.71
C ASP A 58 1.75 13.22 0.87
N ALA A 59 2.89 12.95 1.49
CA ALA A 59 3.92 13.96 1.66
C ALA A 59 4.47 14.43 0.31
N GLN A 60 4.65 13.51 -0.61
CA GLN A 60 5.12 13.86 -1.95
C GLN A 60 4.09 14.67 -2.72
N ASP A 61 2.83 14.30 -2.58
CA ASP A 61 1.74 15.01 -3.24
C ASP A 61 1.63 16.44 -2.73
N SER A 62 1.83 16.64 -1.44
CA SER A 62 1.68 17.96 -0.83
C SER A 62 2.79 18.91 -1.27
N ASP A 63 3.82 18.39 -1.83
CA ASP A 63 4.98 19.15 -2.19
C ASP A 63 4.81 19.94 -3.48
N GLY A 64 3.68 19.75 -4.11
CA GLY A 64 3.38 20.41 -5.38
C GLY A 64 3.00 21.88 -5.24
#